data_e8eb6e570eabc9a6fe6fc574c0fe9e23
#
_entry.id   e8eb6e570eabc9a6fe6fc574c0fe9e23
#
_cell.length_a   1.000
_cell.length_b   1.000
_cell.length_c   1.000
_cell.angle_alpha   90.00
_cell.angle_beta   90.00
_cell.angle_gamma   90.00
#
_symmetry.space_group_name_H-M   'P 1'
#
loop_
_entity.id
_entity.type
_entity.pdbx_description
1 polymer ?
#
loop_
_entity_poly.entity_id
_entity_poly.type
_entity_poly.pdbx_seq_one_letter_code
_entity_poly.pdbx_strand_id
1 'polypeptide(L)'
;MALKTLPFDAADALDTQEAQAELLTEALASGDAKVIAAALGMIARAKGATQVAREAGISREAVYRATGPDGNPRLATMMAMLQSVGLRLSASPKARAAG
;
A
#
# COMPACT_ATOMS: atom_id res chain seq x y z
N MET A 1 -0.17 -6.14 -26.00
CA MET A 1 -0.08 -6.31 -25.37
C MET A 1 -0.37 -5.97 -24.51
N ALA A 2 -0.21 -5.78 -24.79
CA ALA A 2 -0.26 -5.63 -23.90
C ALA A 2 -0.28 -5.62 -23.12
N LEU A 3 -0.37 -5.57 -23.24
CA LEU A 3 -0.33 -5.69 -22.49
C LEU A 3 -0.17 -6.13 -21.95
N LYS A 4 -0.13 -6.32 -22.27
CA LYS A 4 0.15 -6.84 -21.77
C LYS A 4 0.45 -6.73 -21.04
N THR A 5 -0.10 -6.64 -21.32
CA THR A 5 0.37 -6.49 -20.89
C THR A 5 1.14 -6.66 -20.10
N LEU A 6 0.65 -6.77 -19.41
CA LEU A 6 1.80 -6.78 -18.55
C LEU A 6 2.24 -8.19 -18.29
N PRO A 7 3.46 -8.52 -18.56
CA PRO A 7 3.91 -9.89 -18.39
C PRO A 7 4.20 -10.27 -16.94
N PHE A 8 4.09 -9.33 -16.00
CA PHE A 8 4.34 -9.61 -14.60
C PHE A 8 3.13 -9.23 -13.79
N ASP A 9 2.98 -9.81 -12.61
CA ASP A 9 1.92 -9.37 -11.73
C ASP A 9 2.43 -8.25 -10.84
N ALA A 10 1.50 -7.60 -10.15
CA ALA A 10 1.83 -6.44 -9.34
C ALA A 10 2.78 -6.80 -8.20
N ALA A 11 2.69 -8.03 -7.68
CA ALA A 11 3.54 -8.44 -6.58
C ALA A 11 5.00 -8.50 -7.02
N ASP A 12 5.26 -8.96 -8.25
CA ASP A 12 6.63 -8.99 -8.76
C ASP A 12 7.20 -7.60 -8.91
N ALA A 13 6.36 -6.64 -9.32
CA ALA A 13 6.79 -5.26 -9.48
C ALA A 13 7.04 -4.59 -8.13
N LEU A 14 6.55 -5.16 -7.03
CA LEU A 14 6.63 -4.58 -5.70
C LEU A 14 7.57 -5.34 -4.79
N ASP A 15 8.60 -5.94 -5.33
CA ASP A 15 9.52 -6.72 -4.50
C ASP A 15 10.60 -5.86 -3.82
N THR A 16 10.63 -4.56 -4.08
CA THR A 16 11.58 -3.67 -3.41
C THR A 16 10.84 -2.62 -2.60
N GLN A 17 11.51 -2.13 -1.56
CA GLN A 17 10.94 -1.06 -0.74
C GLN A 17 10.76 0.22 -1.55
N GLU A 18 11.67 0.47 -2.48
CA GLU A 18 11.56 1.66 -3.34
C GLU A 18 10.29 1.62 -4.19
N ALA A 19 10.00 0.48 -4.79
CA ALA A 19 8.80 0.33 -5.61
C ALA A 19 7.55 0.45 -4.76
N GLN A 20 7.56 -0.12 -3.56
CA GLN A 20 6.44 -0.03 -2.64
C GLN A 20 6.19 1.40 -2.21
N ALA A 21 7.26 2.13 -1.90
CA ALA A 21 7.14 3.52 -1.49
C ALA A 21 6.60 4.39 -2.62
N GLU A 22 7.04 4.12 -3.84
CA GLU A 22 6.58 4.86 -5.01
C GLU A 22 5.09 4.66 -5.24
N LEU A 23 4.63 3.40 -5.17
CA LEU A 23 3.23 3.11 -5.33
C LEU A 23 2.39 3.81 -4.26
N LEU A 24 2.82 3.71 -3.01
CA LEU A 24 2.07 4.32 -1.92
C LEU A 24 2.05 5.83 -2.04
N THR A 25 3.17 6.44 -2.44
CA THR A 25 3.24 7.88 -2.63
C THR A 25 2.22 8.35 -3.66
N GLU A 26 2.11 7.64 -4.77
CA GLU A 26 1.13 7.97 -5.80
C GLU A 26 -0.29 7.79 -5.30
N ALA A 27 -0.53 6.71 -4.54
CA ALA A 27 -1.85 6.47 -4.00
C ALA A 27 -2.25 7.58 -3.03
N LEU A 28 -1.33 7.99 -2.17
CA LEU A 28 -1.61 9.08 -1.22
C LEU A 28 -1.86 10.39 -1.94
N ALA A 29 -1.14 10.64 -3.03
CA ALA A 29 -1.33 11.86 -3.81
C ALA A 29 -2.71 11.91 -4.46
N SER A 30 -3.33 10.76 -4.70
CA SER A 30 -4.68 10.72 -5.27
C SER A 30 -5.73 11.29 -4.34
N GLY A 31 -5.48 11.24 -3.03
CA GLY A 31 -6.45 11.68 -2.04
C GLY A 31 -7.66 10.77 -1.92
N ASP A 32 -7.63 9.60 -2.52
CA ASP A 32 -8.75 8.67 -2.56
C ASP A 32 -8.47 7.50 -1.64
N ALA A 33 -9.29 7.35 -0.60
CA ALA A 33 -9.10 6.29 0.38
C ALA A 33 -9.14 4.90 -0.25
N LYS A 34 -9.93 4.71 -1.29
CA LYS A 34 -10.01 3.40 -1.95
C LYS A 34 -8.74 3.08 -2.71
N VAL A 35 -8.14 4.08 -3.33
CA VAL A 35 -6.85 3.89 -4.02
C VAL A 35 -5.77 3.57 -3.01
N ILE A 36 -5.77 4.26 -1.89
CA ILE A 36 -4.79 4.03 -0.83
C ILE A 36 -4.94 2.61 -0.26
N ALA A 37 -6.18 2.19 0.01
CA ALA A 37 -6.42 0.85 0.53
C ALA A 37 -5.97 -0.22 -0.47
N ALA A 38 -6.22 0.00 -1.75
CA ALA A 38 -5.80 -0.93 -2.79
C ALA A 38 -4.28 -1.03 -2.86
N ALA A 39 -3.59 0.11 -2.76
CA ALA A 39 -2.13 0.12 -2.79
C ALA A 39 -1.56 -0.64 -1.59
N LEU A 40 -2.13 -0.42 -0.40
CA LEU A 40 -1.72 -1.17 0.78
C LEU A 40 -1.91 -2.66 0.60
N GLY A 41 -3.01 -3.05 -0.04
CA GLY A 41 -3.27 -4.46 -0.32
C GLY A 41 -2.24 -5.07 -1.24
N MET A 42 -1.83 -4.34 -2.27
CA MET A 42 -0.80 -4.83 -3.19
C MET A 42 0.53 -5.00 -2.46
N ILE A 43 0.88 -4.05 -1.62
CA ILE A 43 2.12 -4.11 -0.84
C ILE A 43 2.07 -5.28 0.14
N ALA A 44 0.93 -5.46 0.82
CA ALA A 44 0.78 -6.55 1.78
C ALA A 44 0.88 -7.90 1.09
N ARG A 45 0.29 -8.05 -0.09
CA ARG A 45 0.36 -9.30 -0.82
C ARG A 45 1.77 -9.60 -1.32
N ALA A 46 2.51 -8.55 -1.68
CA ALA A 46 3.88 -8.73 -2.14
C ALA A 46 4.77 -9.30 -1.03
N LYS A 47 4.54 -8.87 0.21
CA LYS A 47 5.28 -9.41 1.34
C LYS A 47 4.68 -10.71 1.86
N GLY A 48 3.37 -10.85 1.73
CA GLY A 48 2.63 -11.96 2.30
C GLY A 48 1.71 -11.47 3.41
N ALA A 49 0.40 -11.58 3.18
CA ALA A 49 -0.58 -11.01 4.10
C ALA A 49 -0.47 -11.61 5.51
N THR A 50 -0.15 -12.90 5.60
CA THR A 50 -0.01 -13.54 6.90
C THR A 50 1.17 -12.96 7.68
N GLN A 51 2.28 -12.74 6.98
CA GLN A 51 3.46 -12.16 7.63
C GLN A 51 3.20 -10.72 8.04
N VAL A 52 2.56 -9.94 7.18
CA VAL A 52 2.20 -8.56 7.50
C VAL A 52 1.31 -8.52 8.73
N ALA A 53 0.30 -9.39 8.78
CA ALA A 53 -0.61 -9.45 9.93
C ALA A 53 0.14 -9.74 11.21
N ARG A 54 1.03 -10.73 11.17
CA ARG A 54 1.79 -11.11 12.34
C ARG A 54 2.67 -9.97 12.84
N GLU A 55 3.39 -9.34 11.93
CA GLU A 55 4.31 -8.28 12.31
C GLU A 55 3.60 -6.99 12.70
N ALA A 56 2.44 -6.75 12.11
CA ALA A 56 1.64 -5.57 12.44
C ALA A 56 0.80 -5.77 13.71
N GLY A 57 0.71 -7.01 14.20
CA GLY A 57 -0.05 -7.29 15.40
C GLY A 57 -1.55 -7.28 15.18
N ILE A 58 -2.00 -7.60 13.97
CA ILE A 58 -3.42 -7.64 13.65
C ILE A 58 -3.73 -8.98 13.01
N SER A 59 -5.02 -9.30 12.88
CA SER A 59 -5.43 -10.54 12.26
C SER A 59 -5.27 -10.46 10.75
N ARG A 60 -5.13 -11.63 10.13
CA ARG A 60 -5.10 -11.71 8.67
C ARG A 60 -6.37 -11.15 8.06
N GLU A 61 -7.51 -11.41 8.71
CA GLU A 61 -8.79 -10.87 8.26
C GLU A 61 -8.82 -9.35 8.34
N ALA A 62 -8.17 -8.79 9.37
CA ALA A 62 -8.09 -7.34 9.49
C ALA A 62 -7.29 -6.74 8.33
N VAL A 63 -6.22 -7.44 7.89
CA VAL A 63 -5.47 -6.98 6.72
C VAL A 63 -6.38 -6.96 5.49
N TYR A 64 -7.11 -8.05 5.25
CA TYR A 64 -7.97 -8.13 4.08
C TYR A 64 -9.10 -7.11 4.13
N ARG A 65 -9.66 -6.89 5.31
CA ARG A 65 -10.75 -5.91 5.46
C ARG A 65 -10.24 -4.50 5.23
N ALA A 66 -9.07 -4.18 5.75
CA ALA A 66 -8.49 -2.84 5.62
C ALA A 66 -8.15 -2.51 4.17
N THR A 67 -7.82 -3.52 3.37
CA THR A 67 -7.32 -3.32 2.01
C THR A 67 -8.30 -3.75 0.94
N GLY A 68 -9.50 -4.19 1.32
CA GLY A 68 -10.51 -4.64 0.37
C GLY A 68 -11.27 -3.49 -0.26
N PRO A 69 -12.30 -3.83 -1.07
CA PRO A 69 -13.04 -2.80 -1.81
C PRO A 69 -13.70 -1.74 -0.94
N ASP A 70 -14.10 -2.13 0.27
CA ASP A 70 -14.71 -1.21 1.23
C ASP A 70 -13.71 -0.81 2.30
N GLY A 71 -12.43 -1.03 2.05
CA GLY A 71 -11.42 -0.75 3.04
C GLY A 71 -11.26 0.72 3.33
N ASN A 72 -11.08 1.01 4.61
CA ASN A 72 -10.84 2.36 5.08
C ASN A 72 -10.00 2.19 6.36
N PRO A 73 -8.74 1.83 6.20
CA PRO A 73 -7.91 1.51 7.35
C PRO A 73 -7.69 2.72 8.23
N ARG A 74 -7.71 2.48 9.54
CA ARG A 74 -7.33 3.52 10.49
C ARG A 74 -5.87 3.84 10.30
N LEU A 75 -5.50 5.05 10.69
CA LEU A 75 -4.12 5.48 10.60
C LEU A 75 -3.20 4.53 11.36
N ALA A 76 -3.59 4.09 12.56
CA ALA A 76 -2.78 3.17 13.34
C ALA A 76 -2.55 1.84 12.59
N THR A 77 -3.58 1.35 11.93
CA THR A 77 -3.48 0.12 11.14
C THR A 77 -2.54 0.32 9.96
N MET A 78 -2.67 1.44 9.26
CA MET A 78 -1.77 1.75 8.14
C MET A 78 -0.34 1.81 8.60
N MET A 79 -0.09 2.52 9.71
CA MET A 79 1.27 2.67 10.21
C MET A 79 1.88 1.32 10.58
N ALA A 80 1.09 0.47 11.25
CA ALA A 80 1.58 -0.85 11.64
C ALA A 80 1.89 -1.71 10.42
N MET A 81 1.03 -1.68 9.41
CA MET A 81 1.26 -2.43 8.18
C MET A 81 2.50 -1.93 7.44
N LEU A 82 2.67 -0.61 7.37
CA LEU A 82 3.80 -0.03 6.67
C LEU A 82 5.11 -0.34 7.40
N GLN A 83 5.09 -0.28 8.73
CA GLN A 83 6.28 -0.66 9.49
C GLN A 83 6.67 -2.10 9.23
N SER A 84 5.69 -2.99 9.05
CA SER A 84 5.98 -4.39 8.79
C SER A 84 6.72 -4.59 7.46
N VAL A 85 6.58 -3.67 6.52
CA VAL A 85 7.29 -3.74 5.24
C VAL A 85 8.44 -2.74 5.17
N GLY A 86 8.76 -2.07 6.27
CA GLY A 86 9.90 -1.18 6.32
C GLY A 86 9.64 0.20 5.75
N LEU A 87 8.39 0.61 5.67
CA LEU A 87 8.01 1.92 5.16
C LEU A 87 7.48 2.78 6.29
N ARG A 88 7.49 4.08 6.08
CA ARG A 88 6.89 5.03 7.02
C ARG A 88 6.16 6.11 6.23
N LEU A 89 5.15 6.68 6.88
CA LEU A 89 4.43 7.80 6.30
C LEU A 89 5.21 9.09 6.56
N SER A 90 5.15 9.98 5.60
CA SER A 90 5.72 11.31 5.76
C SER A 90 4.83 12.29 5.00
N ALA A 91 5.09 13.56 5.21
CA ALA A 91 4.33 14.61 4.56
C ALA A 91 5.28 15.63 3.98
N SER A 92 4.88 16.18 2.85
CA SER A 92 5.63 17.26 2.22
C SER A 92 4.65 18.32 1.77
N PRO A 93 5.11 19.57 1.56
CA PRO A 93 4.20 20.60 1.09
C PRO A 93 3.61 20.23 -0.26
N LYS A 94 2.34 20.54 -0.41
CA LYS A 94 1.69 20.32 -1.70
C LYS A 94 2.23 21.30 -2.71
N ALA A 95 2.60 20.81 -3.88
CA ALA A 95 3.11 21.68 -4.93
C ALA A 95 2.04 22.67 -5.33
N ARG A 96 2.43 23.91 -5.55
CA ARG A 96 1.50 24.93 -6.01
C ARG A 96 1.38 24.87 -7.51
N ALA A 97 0.15 24.85 -7.97
CA ALA A 97 -0.09 24.75 -9.41
C ALA A 97 0.42 25.97 -10.14
N ALA A 98 0.31 27.11 -9.52
CA ALA A 98 0.70 28.36 -10.20
C ALA A 98 2.08 28.81 -9.80
N GLY A 99 2.79 27.98 -9.16
CA GLY A 99 4.12 28.35 -8.70
C GLY A 99 4.01 29.24 -7.56
#